data_1107a745eed5d88cd242a14bdf98e2a6
#
_entry.id   1107a745eed5d88cd242a14bdf98e2a6
#
_cell.length_a   1.000
_cell.length_b   1.000
_cell.length_c   1.000
_cell.angle_alpha   90.00
_cell.angle_beta   90.00
_cell.angle_gamma   90.00
#
_symmetry.space_group_name_H-M   'P 1'
#
loop_
_entity.id
_entity.type
_entity.pdbx_description
1 polymer ?
#
loop_
_entity_poly.entity_id
_entity_poly.type
_entity_poly.pdbx_seq_one_letter_code
_entity_poly.pdbx_strand_id
1 'polypeptide(L)'
;PYGFSPGSGGVGYGYDANGNLKSDTYKGITNINYNHLNLPTIIQWGSSKSIEYTYDAGGNKLRKIVKTGVNTNAVKDYVAGIEYDTIPGSRIIESIYHSEGRYYNHTGTVTPTWRLEYSLRDHLGNTRISFSDLNSDGKIDVPSEILQENQYYAFGLEHEGNWKMTNIAEDMPYTYNGKEWNSEHNLKLYDYGARWYDPTVGRFTTTDRFTEKYLQM
;
A
#
# COMPACT_ATOMS: atom_id res chain seq x y z
N PRO A 1 10.30 -16.89 0.21
CA PRO A 1 9.82 -17.05 1.57
C PRO A 1 9.11 -15.78 1.99
N TYR A 2 7.88 -15.96 2.45
CA TYR A 2 6.97 -14.90 2.83
C TYR A 2 7.04 -14.74 4.34
N GLY A 3 7.05 -13.51 4.83
CA GLY A 3 7.18 -13.21 6.24
C GLY A 3 8.58 -12.74 6.65
N PHE A 4 8.91 -12.96 7.89
CA PHE A 4 10.16 -12.52 8.48
C PHE A 4 11.34 -13.30 7.89
N SER A 5 12.24 -12.59 7.22
CA SER A 5 13.48 -13.15 6.69
C SER A 5 14.64 -12.62 7.54
N PRO A 6 15.20 -13.42 8.46
CA PRO A 6 16.33 -12.96 9.25
C PRO A 6 17.51 -12.66 8.32
N GLY A 7 17.93 -11.38 8.31
CA GLY A 7 19.13 -10.97 7.59
C GLY A 7 20.38 -11.61 8.18
N SER A 8 21.39 -11.82 7.37
CA SER A 8 22.68 -12.36 7.78
C SER A 8 23.48 -11.32 8.58
N GLY A 9 23.22 -11.23 9.88
CA GLY A 9 24.07 -10.55 10.87
C GLY A 9 23.82 -9.04 11.00
N GLY A 10 23.28 -8.62 12.14
CA GLY A 10 23.18 -7.23 12.54
C GLY A 10 21.87 -6.92 13.27
N VAL A 11 21.82 -5.76 13.92
CA VAL A 11 20.63 -5.23 14.59
C VAL A 11 19.55 -5.00 13.53
N GLY A 12 18.43 -5.76 13.60
CA GLY A 12 17.39 -5.77 12.56
C GLY A 12 16.67 -4.44 12.37
N TYR A 13 16.43 -3.70 13.47
CA TYR A 13 15.66 -2.45 13.47
C TYR A 13 16.44 -1.33 14.15
N GLY A 14 16.46 -0.15 13.56
CA GLY A 14 16.94 1.09 14.17
C GLY A 14 15.79 2.06 14.36
N TYR A 15 15.80 2.82 15.45
CA TYR A 15 14.76 3.79 15.78
C TYR A 15 15.37 5.19 16.01
N ASP A 16 14.58 6.24 15.78
CA ASP A 16 14.94 7.59 16.15
C ASP A 16 14.60 7.88 17.63
N ALA A 17 14.90 9.10 18.10
CA ALA A 17 14.63 9.50 19.48
C ALA A 17 13.13 9.55 19.83
N ASN A 18 12.25 9.62 18.84
CA ASN A 18 10.80 9.63 19.01
C ASN A 18 10.21 8.20 18.98
N GLY A 19 11.06 7.17 18.80
CA GLY A 19 10.62 5.78 18.66
C GLY A 19 10.08 5.44 17.28
N ASN A 20 10.33 6.26 16.27
CA ASN A 20 9.97 5.94 14.90
C ASN A 20 11.02 5.00 14.27
N LEU A 21 10.58 4.02 13.49
CA LEU A 21 11.46 3.11 12.76
C LEU A 21 12.31 3.91 11.76
N LYS A 22 13.63 3.90 11.94
CA LYS A 22 14.57 4.62 11.09
C LYS A 22 15.23 3.74 10.05
N SER A 23 15.45 2.47 10.38
CA SER A 23 16.04 1.47 9.47
C SER A 23 15.50 0.08 9.76
N ASP A 24 15.46 -0.75 8.71
CA ASP A 24 15.02 -2.14 8.77
C ASP A 24 15.90 -2.97 7.83
N THR A 25 16.84 -3.73 8.39
CA THR A 25 17.78 -4.53 7.61
C THR A 25 17.10 -5.72 6.93
N TYR A 26 15.97 -6.20 7.45
CA TYR A 26 15.21 -7.31 6.85
C TYR A 26 14.52 -6.91 5.55
N LYS A 27 14.08 -5.66 5.45
CA LYS A 27 13.52 -5.06 4.23
C LYS A 27 14.57 -4.31 3.40
N GLY A 28 15.83 -4.26 3.88
CA GLY A 28 16.92 -3.51 3.26
C GLY A 28 16.75 -1.99 3.36
N ILE A 29 15.87 -1.50 4.22
CA ILE A 29 15.64 -0.08 4.44
C ILE A 29 16.81 0.50 5.23
N THR A 30 17.52 1.45 4.63
CA THR A 30 18.69 2.07 5.23
C THR A 30 18.37 3.34 6.02
N ASN A 31 17.31 4.05 5.63
CA ASN A 31 16.88 5.25 6.33
C ASN A 31 15.42 5.58 6.06
N ILE A 32 14.71 6.09 7.07
CA ILE A 32 13.38 6.68 6.95
C ILE A 32 13.42 8.08 7.59
N ASN A 33 12.99 9.09 6.83
CA ASN A 33 12.79 10.44 7.34
C ASN A 33 11.32 10.67 7.64
N TYR A 34 11.04 11.42 8.69
CA TYR A 34 9.69 11.72 9.15
C TYR A 34 9.42 13.22 9.17
N ASN A 35 8.15 13.61 9.04
CA ASN A 35 7.70 14.97 9.30
C ASN A 35 7.34 15.14 10.79
N HIS A 36 6.87 16.34 11.16
CA HIS A 36 6.45 16.69 12.54
C HIS A 36 5.23 15.89 13.05
N LEU A 37 4.51 15.18 12.16
CA LEU A 37 3.40 14.29 12.51
C LEU A 37 3.85 12.83 12.67
N ASN A 38 5.16 12.55 12.63
CA ASN A 38 5.75 11.21 12.59
C ASN A 38 5.27 10.37 11.40
N LEU A 39 4.97 11.03 10.26
CA LEU A 39 4.66 10.35 8.99
C LEU A 39 5.92 10.27 8.14
N PRO A 40 6.23 9.11 7.52
CA PRO A 40 7.42 8.95 6.70
C PRO A 40 7.35 9.83 5.45
N THR A 41 8.34 10.68 5.23
CA THR A 41 8.43 11.54 4.04
C THR A 41 9.34 10.95 2.97
N ILE A 42 10.39 10.22 3.38
CA ILE A 42 11.31 9.54 2.47
C ILE A 42 11.70 8.20 3.09
N ILE A 43 11.57 7.13 2.33
CA ILE A 43 12.09 5.80 2.67
C ILE A 43 13.18 5.46 1.66
N GLN A 44 14.35 4.98 2.12
CA GLN A 44 15.53 4.77 1.29
C GLN A 44 16.10 3.36 1.42
N TRP A 45 16.54 2.82 0.28
CA TRP A 45 17.32 1.58 0.18
C TRP A 45 18.70 1.93 -0.40
N GLY A 46 19.61 2.39 0.48
CA GLY A 46 20.89 2.96 0.09
C GLY A 46 20.72 4.26 -0.72
N SER A 47 21.61 4.47 -1.69
CA SER A 47 21.58 5.64 -2.56
C SER A 47 20.78 5.42 -3.86
N SER A 48 20.30 4.21 -4.10
CA SER A 48 19.79 3.82 -5.43
C SER A 48 18.27 3.74 -5.52
N LYS A 49 17.55 3.63 -4.40
CA LYS A 49 16.10 3.48 -4.40
C LYS A 49 15.48 4.32 -3.30
N SER A 50 14.38 4.99 -3.60
CA SER A 50 13.59 5.70 -2.61
C SER A 50 12.10 5.72 -2.96
N ILE A 51 11.28 5.92 -1.91
CA ILE A 51 9.89 6.31 -2.04
C ILE A 51 9.73 7.60 -1.25
N GLU A 52 9.13 8.61 -1.88
CA GLU A 52 8.90 9.92 -1.30
C GLU A 52 7.40 10.15 -1.15
N TYR A 53 6.99 10.71 -0.02
CA TYR A 53 5.60 11.02 0.29
C TYR A 53 5.44 12.50 0.60
N THR A 54 4.35 13.07 0.10
CA THR A 54 3.90 14.43 0.45
C THR A 54 2.56 14.33 1.15
N TYR A 55 2.42 15.07 2.25
CA TYR A 55 1.19 15.14 3.05
C TYR A 55 0.72 16.59 3.16
N ASP A 56 -0.58 16.76 3.40
CA ASP A 56 -1.12 18.04 3.86
C ASP A 56 -0.82 18.29 5.35
N ALA A 57 -1.26 19.43 5.87
CA ALA A 57 -1.08 19.79 7.29
C ALA A 57 -1.85 18.86 8.25
N GLY A 58 -2.88 18.17 7.79
CA GLY A 58 -3.66 17.20 8.56
C GLY A 58 -3.07 15.79 8.54
N GLY A 59 -2.04 15.55 7.72
CA GLY A 59 -1.42 14.25 7.54
C GLY A 59 -2.10 13.38 6.45
N ASN A 60 -2.99 13.95 5.64
CA ASN A 60 -3.51 13.22 4.49
C ASN A 60 -2.45 13.13 3.41
N LYS A 61 -2.23 11.92 2.89
CA LYS A 61 -1.28 11.68 1.81
C LYS A 61 -1.79 12.32 0.51
N LEU A 62 -0.97 13.17 -0.10
CA LEU A 62 -1.26 13.87 -1.34
C LEU A 62 -0.52 13.27 -2.54
N ARG A 63 0.70 12.75 -2.30
CA ARG A 63 1.55 12.24 -3.37
C ARG A 63 2.48 11.15 -2.89
N LYS A 64 2.71 10.16 -3.75
CA LYS A 64 3.75 9.13 -3.65
C LYS A 64 4.62 9.21 -4.92
N ILE A 65 5.95 9.19 -4.76
CA ILE A 65 6.92 9.12 -5.85
C ILE A 65 7.86 7.95 -5.60
N VAL A 66 7.96 7.04 -6.56
CA VAL A 66 8.88 5.90 -6.52
C VAL A 66 10.05 6.17 -7.44
N LYS A 67 11.29 6.03 -6.92
CA LYS A 67 12.52 6.34 -7.66
C LYS A 67 13.52 5.18 -7.65
N THR A 68 14.24 5.03 -8.75
CA THR A 68 15.41 4.16 -8.86
C THR A 68 16.54 4.95 -9.49
N GLY A 69 17.62 5.20 -8.75
CA GLY A 69 18.67 6.12 -9.14
C GLY A 69 18.14 7.53 -9.34
N VAL A 70 18.41 8.11 -10.48
CA VAL A 70 17.91 9.44 -10.89
C VAL A 70 16.53 9.38 -11.55
N ASN A 71 16.02 8.17 -11.84
CA ASN A 71 14.78 7.99 -12.57
C ASN A 71 13.58 7.97 -11.62
N THR A 72 12.53 8.69 -12.00
CA THR A 72 11.19 8.54 -11.41
C THR A 72 10.47 7.41 -12.12
N ASN A 73 10.14 6.35 -11.36
CA ASN A 73 9.49 5.15 -11.90
C ASN A 73 7.97 5.30 -11.90
N ALA A 74 7.40 5.91 -10.85
CA ALA A 74 5.97 6.14 -10.72
C ALA A 74 5.70 7.39 -9.89
N VAL A 75 4.62 8.09 -10.21
CA VAL A 75 4.08 9.20 -9.41
C VAL A 75 2.59 9.00 -9.28
N LYS A 76 2.12 8.84 -8.05
CA LYS A 76 0.70 8.73 -7.74
C LYS A 76 0.24 9.92 -6.89
N ASP A 77 -0.85 10.57 -7.29
CA ASP A 77 -1.50 11.63 -6.53
C ASP A 77 -2.85 11.17 -5.97
N TYR A 78 -3.17 11.63 -4.77
CA TYR A 78 -4.36 11.23 -4.01
C TYR A 78 -5.25 12.44 -3.76
N VAL A 79 -6.49 12.41 -4.23
CA VAL A 79 -7.43 13.53 -4.09
C VAL A 79 -8.83 12.99 -3.78
N ALA A 80 -9.23 13.01 -2.51
CA ALA A 80 -10.60 12.71 -2.07
C ALA A 80 -11.23 11.43 -2.68
N GLY A 81 -10.49 10.31 -2.63
CA GLY A 81 -10.93 9.02 -3.18
C GLY A 81 -10.69 8.84 -4.67
N ILE A 82 -10.02 9.80 -5.31
CA ILE A 82 -9.54 9.68 -6.69
C ILE A 82 -8.02 9.55 -6.66
N GLU A 83 -7.50 8.56 -7.35
CA GLU A 83 -6.07 8.38 -7.56
C GLU A 83 -5.71 8.71 -9.00
N TYR A 84 -4.60 9.41 -9.11
CA TYR A 84 -4.03 9.80 -10.41
C TYR A 84 -2.67 9.16 -10.56
N ASP A 85 -2.40 8.63 -11.74
CA ASP A 85 -1.07 8.21 -12.15
C ASP A 85 -0.44 9.22 -13.11
N THR A 86 0.88 9.21 -13.21
CA THR A 86 1.62 10.05 -14.14
C THR A 86 2.26 9.17 -15.20
N ILE A 87 1.78 9.31 -16.44
CA ILE A 87 2.41 8.75 -17.63
C ILE A 87 3.25 9.82 -18.33
N PRO A 88 4.20 9.47 -19.23
CA PRO A 88 5.01 10.44 -19.93
C PRO A 88 4.18 11.56 -20.59
N GLY A 89 4.37 12.81 -20.11
CA GLY A 89 3.69 14.00 -20.62
C GLY A 89 2.27 14.23 -20.15
N SER A 90 1.69 13.36 -19.30
CA SER A 90 0.30 13.51 -18.84
C SER A 90 0.07 12.95 -17.45
N ARG A 91 -0.93 13.52 -16.77
CA ARG A 91 -1.53 13.00 -15.56
C ARG A 91 -2.88 12.40 -15.91
N ILE A 92 -3.15 11.18 -15.51
CA ILE A 92 -4.37 10.45 -15.81
C ILE A 92 -5.10 10.07 -14.52
N ILE A 93 -6.43 9.94 -14.57
CA ILE A 93 -7.17 9.31 -13.48
C ILE A 93 -6.94 7.81 -13.62
N GLU A 94 -6.38 7.19 -12.57
CA GLU A 94 -6.16 5.75 -12.48
C GLU A 94 -7.37 5.06 -11.87
N SER A 95 -7.83 5.55 -10.71
CA SER A 95 -8.92 4.93 -9.95
C SER A 95 -9.84 5.97 -9.34
N ILE A 96 -11.14 5.67 -9.32
CA ILE A 96 -12.17 6.41 -8.57
C ILE A 96 -12.82 5.41 -7.62
N TYR A 97 -12.60 5.58 -6.31
CA TYR A 97 -13.10 4.66 -5.29
C TYR A 97 -14.52 4.99 -4.86
N HIS A 98 -15.30 3.95 -4.58
CA HIS A 98 -16.62 4.00 -3.98
C HIS A 98 -16.75 2.92 -2.90
N SER A 99 -17.91 2.85 -2.20
CA SER A 99 -18.10 1.93 -1.06
C SER A 99 -17.87 0.46 -1.40
N GLU A 100 -18.22 0.05 -2.62
CA GLU A 100 -18.22 -1.35 -3.05
C GLU A 100 -16.98 -1.74 -3.87
N GLY A 101 -16.11 -0.78 -4.23
CA GLY A 101 -14.95 -1.05 -5.07
C GLY A 101 -14.36 0.19 -5.73
N ARG A 102 -14.05 0.10 -7.03
CA ARG A 102 -13.51 1.22 -7.81
C ARG A 102 -13.92 1.19 -9.28
N TYR A 103 -13.95 2.34 -9.91
CA TYR A 103 -13.77 2.48 -11.35
C TYR A 103 -12.27 2.56 -11.63
N TYR A 104 -11.77 1.64 -12.43
CA TYR A 104 -10.35 1.53 -12.76
C TYR A 104 -10.11 1.82 -14.23
N ASN A 105 -9.15 2.71 -14.54
CA ASN A 105 -8.68 2.98 -15.89
C ASN A 105 -7.71 1.87 -16.32
N HIS A 106 -8.23 0.74 -16.79
CA HIS A 106 -7.43 -0.44 -17.10
C HIS A 106 -6.55 -0.26 -18.36
N THR A 107 -6.80 0.78 -19.18
CA THR A 107 -5.93 1.09 -20.32
C THR A 107 -4.73 1.97 -19.95
N GLY A 108 -4.75 2.62 -18.77
CA GLY A 108 -3.66 3.47 -18.33
C GLY A 108 -3.40 4.66 -19.26
N THR A 109 -4.44 5.20 -19.91
CA THR A 109 -4.31 6.25 -20.93
C THR A 109 -5.11 7.49 -20.56
N VAL A 110 -4.84 8.62 -21.26
CA VAL A 110 -5.60 9.88 -21.08
C VAL A 110 -7.07 9.77 -21.48
N THR A 111 -7.40 8.84 -22.37
CA THR A 111 -8.79 8.50 -22.71
C THR A 111 -9.08 7.15 -22.04
N PRO A 112 -9.67 7.17 -20.82
CA PRO A 112 -9.80 5.93 -20.04
C PRO A 112 -10.86 5.01 -20.64
N THR A 113 -10.58 3.71 -20.61
CA THR A 113 -11.62 2.70 -20.65
C THR A 113 -11.82 2.21 -19.22
N TRP A 114 -13.00 2.45 -18.70
CA TRP A 114 -13.30 2.15 -17.31
C TRP A 114 -13.73 0.72 -17.12
N ARG A 115 -13.13 0.06 -16.13
CA ARG A 115 -13.57 -1.22 -15.60
C ARG A 115 -14.14 -0.99 -14.21
N LEU A 116 -15.36 -1.47 -13.97
CA LEU A 116 -15.96 -1.42 -12.65
C LEU A 116 -15.54 -2.67 -11.89
N GLU A 117 -14.76 -2.49 -10.84
CA GLU A 117 -14.27 -3.54 -9.96
C GLU A 117 -14.98 -3.49 -8.62
N TYR A 118 -15.48 -4.62 -8.18
CA TYR A 118 -16.14 -4.80 -6.89
C TYR A 118 -15.23 -5.51 -5.90
N SER A 119 -15.44 -5.25 -4.61
CA SER A 119 -14.69 -5.86 -3.52
C SER A 119 -15.64 -6.47 -2.50
N LEU A 120 -15.54 -7.78 -2.27
CA LEU A 120 -16.16 -8.44 -1.14
C LEU A 120 -15.22 -8.33 0.06
N ARG A 121 -15.75 -7.79 1.16
CA ARG A 121 -15.01 -7.55 2.39
C ARG A 121 -15.58 -8.37 3.54
N ASP A 122 -14.71 -8.79 4.45
CA ASP A 122 -15.17 -9.39 5.70
C ASP A 122 -15.58 -8.31 6.72
N HIS A 123 -16.04 -8.77 7.89
CA HIS A 123 -16.52 -7.91 8.98
C HIS A 123 -15.45 -6.99 9.58
N LEU A 124 -14.17 -7.21 9.29
CA LEU A 124 -13.05 -6.33 9.68
C LEU A 124 -12.65 -5.36 8.57
N GLY A 125 -13.35 -5.39 7.43
CA GLY A 125 -13.05 -4.56 6.26
C GLY A 125 -11.90 -5.08 5.40
N ASN A 126 -11.48 -6.34 5.58
CA ASN A 126 -10.47 -6.95 4.72
C ASN A 126 -11.08 -7.29 3.37
N THR A 127 -10.49 -6.81 2.29
CA THR A 127 -10.84 -7.26 0.93
C THR A 127 -10.46 -8.72 0.80
N ARG A 128 -11.46 -9.58 0.54
CA ARG A 128 -11.27 -11.03 0.38
C ARG A 128 -11.24 -11.43 -1.08
N ILE A 129 -12.12 -10.83 -1.88
CA ILE A 129 -12.22 -11.08 -3.32
C ILE A 129 -12.47 -9.75 -4.00
N SER A 130 -11.77 -9.51 -5.11
CA SER A 130 -12.10 -8.47 -6.07
C SER A 130 -12.51 -9.13 -7.40
N PHE A 131 -13.53 -8.62 -8.04
CA PHE A 131 -14.08 -9.18 -9.28
C PHE A 131 -14.65 -8.09 -10.18
N SER A 132 -14.85 -8.42 -11.44
CA SER A 132 -15.46 -7.55 -12.44
C SER A 132 -16.17 -8.40 -13.50
N ASP A 133 -17.34 -7.98 -13.92
CA ASP A 133 -18.01 -8.53 -15.10
C ASP A 133 -17.26 -8.05 -16.36
N LEU A 134 -16.35 -8.88 -16.85
CA LEU A 134 -15.44 -8.52 -17.96
C LEU A 134 -16.12 -8.69 -19.33
N ASN A 135 -17.07 -9.60 -19.42
CA ASN A 135 -17.79 -9.91 -20.67
C ASN A 135 -19.11 -9.13 -20.80
N SER A 136 -19.54 -8.42 -19.72
CA SER A 136 -20.76 -7.61 -19.64
C SER A 136 -22.05 -8.41 -19.84
N ASP A 137 -22.09 -9.65 -19.35
CA ASP A 137 -23.27 -10.51 -19.43
C ASP A 137 -24.18 -10.44 -18.18
N GLY A 138 -23.76 -9.66 -17.17
CA GLY A 138 -24.48 -9.44 -15.90
C GLY A 138 -24.30 -10.58 -14.90
N LYS A 139 -23.31 -11.44 -15.09
CA LYS A 139 -22.94 -12.53 -14.17
C LYS A 139 -21.45 -12.43 -13.84
N ILE A 140 -21.00 -13.20 -12.89
CA ILE A 140 -19.57 -13.34 -12.57
C ILE A 140 -19.14 -14.77 -12.82
N ASP A 141 -18.30 -14.95 -13.83
CA ASP A 141 -17.77 -16.25 -14.21
C ASP A 141 -16.50 -16.57 -13.39
N VAL A 142 -16.55 -17.65 -12.64
CA VAL A 142 -15.42 -18.13 -11.83
C VAL A 142 -14.66 -19.21 -12.61
N PRO A 143 -13.34 -19.14 -12.71
CA PRO A 143 -12.42 -18.15 -12.10
C PRO A 143 -12.09 -16.92 -12.98
N SER A 144 -12.60 -16.82 -14.21
CA SER A 144 -12.12 -15.90 -15.25
C SER A 144 -12.32 -14.41 -14.89
N GLU A 145 -13.32 -14.10 -14.07
CA GLU A 145 -13.69 -12.73 -13.66
C GLU A 145 -13.34 -12.41 -12.21
N ILE A 146 -12.65 -13.33 -11.52
CA ILE A 146 -12.03 -13.05 -10.23
C ILE A 146 -10.69 -12.39 -10.49
N LEU A 147 -10.55 -11.12 -10.06
CA LEU A 147 -9.35 -10.30 -10.26
C LEU A 147 -8.31 -10.58 -9.20
N GLN A 148 -8.77 -10.75 -7.95
CA GLN A 148 -7.88 -10.91 -6.80
C GLN A 148 -8.58 -11.71 -5.70
N GLU A 149 -7.84 -12.59 -5.04
CA GLU A 149 -8.25 -13.30 -3.85
C GLU A 149 -7.21 -13.10 -2.76
N ASN A 150 -7.66 -12.68 -1.55
CA ASN A 150 -6.78 -12.40 -0.42
C ASN A 150 -7.19 -13.22 0.79
N GLN A 151 -6.23 -13.87 1.39
CA GLN A 151 -6.36 -14.49 2.70
C GLN A 151 -5.25 -14.03 3.61
N TYR A 152 -5.56 -13.85 4.89
CA TYR A 152 -4.64 -13.22 5.84
C TYR A 152 -4.42 -14.10 7.08
N TYR A 153 -3.19 -14.11 7.56
CA TYR A 153 -2.89 -14.49 8.94
C TYR A 153 -3.49 -13.46 9.91
N ALA A 154 -3.52 -13.80 11.20
CA ALA A 154 -4.18 -13.01 12.24
C ALA A 154 -3.81 -11.52 12.28
N PHE A 155 -2.60 -11.15 11.88
CA PHE A 155 -2.10 -9.77 11.85
C PHE A 155 -1.96 -9.19 10.43
N GLY A 156 -2.68 -9.74 9.45
CA GLY A 156 -2.78 -9.15 8.12
C GLY A 156 -1.64 -9.46 7.17
N LEU A 157 -0.71 -10.34 7.56
CA LEU A 157 0.23 -10.91 6.61
C LEU A 157 -0.56 -11.78 5.63
N GLU A 158 -0.42 -11.50 4.34
CA GLU A 158 -1.14 -12.23 3.31
C GLU A 158 -0.59 -13.65 3.16
N HIS A 159 -1.52 -14.62 3.03
CA HIS A 159 -1.16 -15.98 2.64
C HIS A 159 -0.78 -15.99 1.16
N GLU A 160 0.33 -16.59 0.83
CA GLU A 160 0.73 -16.82 -0.55
C GLU A 160 0.70 -18.32 -0.88
N GLY A 161 0.29 -18.65 -2.09
CA GLY A 161 0.24 -20.05 -2.56
C GLY A 161 -0.46 -20.18 -3.91
N ASN A 162 -0.30 -21.36 -4.53
CA ASN A 162 -0.88 -21.67 -5.84
C ASN A 162 -2.41 -21.84 -5.84
N TRP A 163 -3.05 -21.70 -4.68
CA TRP A 163 -4.50 -21.77 -4.51
C TRP A 163 -5.19 -20.41 -4.81
N LYS A 164 -4.42 -19.31 -4.87
CA LYS A 164 -4.96 -17.98 -5.23
C LYS A 164 -5.42 -17.99 -6.69
N MET A 165 -6.66 -17.61 -6.89
CA MET A 165 -7.18 -17.30 -8.22
C MET A 165 -6.81 -15.86 -8.56
N THR A 166 -5.75 -15.66 -9.34
CA THR A 166 -5.35 -14.36 -9.87
C THR A 166 -5.22 -14.48 -11.37
N ASN A 167 -6.11 -13.84 -12.08
CA ASN A 167 -6.12 -13.87 -13.55
C ASN A 167 -5.61 -12.58 -14.19
N ILE A 168 -5.42 -11.53 -13.40
CA ILE A 168 -5.02 -10.20 -13.87
C ILE A 168 -3.89 -9.67 -13.00
N ALA A 169 -2.93 -8.99 -13.62
CA ALA A 169 -1.73 -8.48 -12.97
C ALA A 169 -1.94 -7.19 -12.13
N GLU A 170 -3.15 -6.64 -12.16
CA GLU A 170 -3.46 -5.36 -11.53
C GLU A 170 -4.22 -5.58 -10.23
N ASP A 171 -3.51 -5.43 -9.13
CA ASP A 171 -4.05 -5.67 -7.81
C ASP A 171 -4.83 -4.45 -7.29
N MET A 172 -5.96 -4.71 -6.61
CA MET A 172 -6.63 -3.73 -5.77
C MET A 172 -5.70 -3.40 -4.60
N PRO A 173 -5.24 -2.15 -4.45
CA PRO A 173 -4.23 -1.83 -3.42
C PRO A 173 -4.80 -1.80 -2.00
N TYR A 174 -6.11 -1.58 -1.84
CA TYR A 174 -6.76 -1.48 -0.52
C TYR A 174 -7.24 -2.86 -0.06
N THR A 175 -6.44 -3.52 0.76
CA THR A 175 -6.63 -4.93 1.11
C THR A 175 -6.94 -5.15 2.58
N TYR A 176 -5.97 -5.38 3.45
CA TYR A 176 -6.18 -5.63 4.88
C TYR A 176 -6.73 -4.39 5.60
N ASN A 177 -7.86 -4.55 6.32
CA ASN A 177 -8.64 -3.47 6.96
C ASN A 177 -8.97 -2.30 6.02
N GLY A 178 -9.03 -2.55 4.70
CA GLY A 178 -9.24 -1.51 3.70
C GLY A 178 -8.09 -0.49 3.61
N LYS A 179 -6.88 -0.87 4.03
CA LYS A 179 -5.69 0.00 4.00
C LYS A 179 -4.84 -0.26 2.77
N GLU A 180 -4.21 0.80 2.27
CA GLU A 180 -3.35 0.71 1.09
C GLU A 180 -2.10 -0.10 1.39
N TRP A 181 -1.90 -1.15 0.61
CA TRP A 181 -0.70 -1.95 0.58
C TRP A 181 0.37 -1.28 -0.28
N ASN A 182 1.55 -1.10 0.27
CA ASN A 182 2.70 -0.53 -0.44
C ASN A 182 3.78 -1.59 -0.58
N SER A 183 3.95 -2.11 -1.79
CA SER A 183 4.89 -3.21 -2.10
C SER A 183 6.15 -2.75 -2.83
N GLU A 184 6.20 -1.50 -3.30
CA GLU A 184 7.30 -0.94 -4.07
C GLU A 184 8.63 -1.09 -3.32
N HIS A 185 9.68 -1.44 -4.05
CA HIS A 185 11.01 -1.73 -3.48
C HIS A 185 11.00 -2.74 -2.32
N ASN A 186 10.00 -3.63 -2.26
CA ASN A 186 9.80 -4.60 -1.19
C ASN A 186 9.48 -3.95 0.18
N LEU A 187 8.81 -2.79 0.17
CA LEU A 187 8.43 -2.07 1.39
C LEU A 187 7.51 -2.90 2.28
N LYS A 188 6.45 -3.49 1.71
CA LYS A 188 5.50 -4.40 2.38
C LYS A 188 4.95 -3.84 3.69
N LEU A 189 4.39 -2.64 3.61
CA LEU A 189 3.72 -1.95 4.71
C LEU A 189 2.32 -1.49 4.30
N TYR A 190 1.41 -1.47 5.27
CA TYR A 190 0.10 -0.86 5.14
C TYR A 190 0.10 0.59 5.63
N ASP A 191 -0.49 1.49 4.85
CA ASP A 191 -0.71 2.88 5.25
C ASP A 191 -2.04 3.02 6.00
N TYR A 192 -1.98 3.23 7.31
CA TYR A 192 -3.15 3.48 8.17
C TYR A 192 -3.48 4.98 8.32
N GLY A 193 -2.84 5.84 7.53
CA GLY A 193 -2.99 7.29 7.60
C GLY A 193 -2.13 7.90 8.70
N ALA A 194 -2.51 7.73 9.96
CA ALA A 194 -1.74 8.27 11.09
C ALA A 194 -0.44 7.51 11.38
N ARG A 195 -0.33 6.26 10.99
CA ARG A 195 0.84 5.39 11.19
C ARG A 195 0.94 4.37 10.06
N TRP A 196 2.14 3.85 9.87
CA TRP A 196 2.39 2.73 8.98
C TRP A 196 2.49 1.42 9.76
N TYR A 197 1.95 0.35 9.20
CA TYR A 197 1.82 -0.95 9.85
C TYR A 197 2.58 -2.03 9.10
N ASP A 198 3.39 -2.80 9.82
CA ASP A 198 4.09 -3.97 9.29
C ASP A 198 3.36 -5.26 9.70
N PRO A 199 2.68 -5.95 8.78
CA PRO A 199 1.97 -7.19 9.08
C PRO A 199 2.92 -8.36 9.34
N THR A 200 4.18 -8.28 8.91
CA THR A 200 5.18 -9.33 9.12
C THR A 200 5.50 -9.53 10.60
N VAL A 201 5.52 -8.42 11.36
CA VAL A 201 5.79 -8.42 12.80
C VAL A 201 4.57 -8.00 13.64
N GLY A 202 3.46 -7.65 12.98
CA GLY A 202 2.21 -7.26 13.64
C GLY A 202 2.33 -5.94 14.42
N ARG A 203 3.11 -4.95 13.92
CA ARG A 203 3.39 -3.70 14.63
C ARG A 203 3.31 -2.47 13.74
N PHE A 204 2.98 -1.34 14.37
CA PHE A 204 3.17 -0.03 13.76
C PHE A 204 4.65 0.38 13.77
N THR A 205 5.07 1.12 12.75
CA THR A 205 6.46 1.59 12.59
C THR A 205 6.79 2.79 13.46
N THR A 206 5.78 3.44 14.06
CA THR A 206 5.92 4.62 14.91
C THR A 206 5.11 4.46 16.19
N THR A 207 5.49 5.19 17.26
CA THR A 207 4.71 5.25 18.49
C THR A 207 3.36 5.92 18.25
N ASP A 208 2.36 5.59 19.06
CA ASP A 208 1.08 6.26 19.00
C ASP A 208 1.20 7.70 19.55
N ARG A 209 0.79 8.68 18.76
CA ARG A 209 0.81 10.10 19.17
C ARG A 209 -0.04 10.39 20.42
N PHE A 210 -0.93 9.48 20.81
CA PHE A 210 -1.72 9.61 22.03
C PHE A 210 -1.17 8.82 23.22
N THR A 211 -0.01 8.18 23.09
CA THR A 211 0.60 7.37 24.16
C THR A 211 0.75 8.17 25.46
N GLU A 212 1.14 9.45 25.40
CA GLU A 212 1.30 10.29 26.59
C GLU A 212 0.01 10.46 27.41
N LYS A 213 -1.16 10.40 26.76
CA LYS A 213 -2.45 10.49 27.47
C LYS A 213 -2.72 9.29 28.37
N TYR A 214 -2.11 8.15 28.06
CA TYR A 214 -2.30 6.90 28.82
C TYR A 214 -1.22 6.67 29.88
N LEU A 215 -0.11 7.40 29.82
CA LEU A 215 0.95 7.33 30.83
C LEU A 215 0.69 8.18 32.07
N GLN A 216 -0.34 9.03 32.05
CA GLN A 216 -0.75 9.89 33.16
C GLN A 216 -1.90 9.32 34.00
N MET A 217 -2.30 8.09 33.73
CA MET A 217 -3.28 7.32 34.51
C MET A 217 -2.57 6.30 35.41
#